data_74fc12b42f0fb68ce53da56f569516fa
#
_entry.id   74fc12b42f0fb68ce53da56f569516fa
#
_cell.length_a   1.000
_cell.length_b   1.000
_cell.length_c   1.000
_cell.angle_alpha   90.00
_cell.angle_beta   90.00
_cell.angle_gamma   90.00
#
_symmetry.space_group_name_H-M   'P 1'
#
loop_
_entity.id
_entity.type
_entity.pdbx_description
1 polymer ?
#
loop_
_entity_poly.entity_id
_entity_poly.type
_entity_poly.pdbx_seq_one_letter_code
_entity_poly.pdbx_strand_id
1 'polypeptide(L)'
;MTERFIPVADLRYLQAVPHIPKTLTPATGLLSDQLARPLRDLRISVTDRCNFRCVYCMPKEVFDKDYQFLPQSSLLSFEEITRVAKIFIAHGVEKIRLTGGEPLLRKHIEKLIEMLASLTTHNGKPLDLTMTTNGSLLTKKAQSLKDAGLGRVTVSLDSLDDATFKRMNDVDFPVSDVLDGIEAAHRVGLGPVKVNMVVKHGVNDQEIVPMARYFKGSPAILRFIEYMDVGASNGWKMDEVIPSAEVVRRISEQTPLEEIEPNYTGETAERWRYVDGSGEIGVISSVTQAFCSDCNRARLSTEGKLFTCLFATGGHDLRALLRAGHSDEEIIAAVAHLWSQRDDRYSELRTINTDGLARPVRKVEMSYIGG
;
A
#
# COMPACT_ATOMS: atom_id res chain seq x y z
N MET A 1 -31.69 9.48 -34.70
CA MET A 1 -31.01 8.68 -33.68
C MET A 1 -30.38 9.68 -32.70
N THR A 2 -30.98 9.84 -31.53
CA THR A 2 -30.46 10.74 -30.47
C THR A 2 -29.32 10.03 -29.78
N GLU A 3 -28.11 10.51 -30.00
CA GLU A 3 -26.95 10.08 -29.20
C GLU A 3 -27.21 10.36 -27.71
N ARG A 4 -27.35 9.28 -26.94
CA ARG A 4 -27.39 9.37 -25.48
C ARG A 4 -25.96 9.55 -25.00
N PHE A 5 -25.57 10.76 -24.65
CA PHE A 5 -24.39 11.01 -23.85
C PHE A 5 -24.60 10.39 -22.46
N ILE A 6 -23.87 9.32 -22.16
CA ILE A 6 -23.73 8.82 -20.78
C ILE A 6 -22.53 9.55 -20.21
N PRO A 7 -22.70 10.50 -19.28
CA PRO A 7 -21.56 11.14 -18.65
C PRO A 7 -20.81 10.06 -17.86
N VAL A 8 -19.60 9.76 -18.25
CA VAL A 8 -18.67 8.96 -17.45
C VAL A 8 -18.28 9.83 -16.27
N ALA A 9 -18.96 9.66 -15.13
CA ALA A 9 -18.54 10.30 -13.89
C ALA A 9 -17.21 9.72 -13.48
N ASP A 10 -16.16 10.51 -13.56
CA ASP A 10 -14.86 10.15 -13.02
C ASP A 10 -14.99 10.08 -11.48
N LEU A 11 -14.92 8.88 -10.91
CA LEU A 11 -15.08 8.66 -9.46
C LEU A 11 -14.02 9.39 -8.62
N ARG A 12 -12.94 9.86 -9.24
CA ARG A 12 -11.98 10.77 -8.59
C ARG A 12 -12.63 12.08 -8.14
N TYR A 13 -13.77 12.45 -8.73
CA TYR A 13 -14.52 13.68 -8.46
C TYR A 13 -15.75 13.50 -7.56
N LEU A 14 -16.11 12.26 -7.18
CA LEU A 14 -17.09 12.05 -6.12
C LEU A 14 -16.46 12.43 -4.77
N GLN A 15 -16.70 13.68 -4.36
CA GLN A 15 -16.06 14.30 -3.21
C GLN A 15 -17.07 14.54 -2.09
N ALA A 16 -16.88 13.81 -1.00
CA ALA A 16 -17.45 14.23 0.28
C ALA A 16 -16.35 14.96 1.08
N VAL A 17 -16.53 16.24 1.35
CA VAL A 17 -15.68 16.95 2.31
C VAL A 17 -16.02 16.38 3.69
N PRO A 18 -15.04 15.98 4.52
CA PRO A 18 -15.31 15.45 5.85
C PRO A 18 -16.09 16.48 6.69
N HIS A 19 -17.09 16.00 7.40
CA HIS A 19 -17.87 16.83 8.30
C HIS A 19 -17.04 17.23 9.54
N ILE A 20 -17.01 18.52 9.86
CA ILE A 20 -16.43 19.01 11.11
C ILE A 20 -17.54 19.04 12.16
N PRO A 21 -17.43 18.27 13.25
CA PRO A 21 -18.41 18.28 14.33
C PRO A 21 -18.48 19.65 15.02
N LYS A 22 -19.66 20.05 15.49
CA LYS A 22 -19.85 21.32 16.26
C LYS A 22 -19.04 21.35 17.56
N THR A 23 -18.88 20.16 18.19
CA THR A 23 -18.07 20.03 19.41
C THR A 23 -16.74 19.37 19.01
N LEU A 24 -15.64 20.08 19.19
CA LEU A 24 -14.31 19.57 18.91
C LEU A 24 -13.82 18.72 20.08
N THR A 25 -13.54 17.44 19.82
CA THR A 25 -12.99 16.54 20.83
C THR A 25 -11.49 16.41 20.61
N PRO A 26 -10.65 16.64 21.63
CA PRO A 26 -9.21 16.45 21.53
C PRO A 26 -8.85 15.01 21.17
N ALA A 27 -7.77 14.85 20.40
CA ALA A 27 -7.23 13.52 20.07
C ALA A 27 -6.64 12.87 21.33
N THR A 28 -6.88 11.58 21.50
CA THR A 28 -6.43 10.78 22.66
C THR A 28 -5.32 9.78 22.34
N GLY A 29 -4.92 9.66 21.07
CA GLY A 29 -4.04 8.60 20.61
C GLY A 29 -4.67 7.20 20.54
N LEU A 30 -5.98 7.09 20.78
CA LEU A 30 -6.70 5.81 20.90
C LEU A 30 -7.93 5.74 19.98
N LEU A 31 -7.90 6.43 18.83
CA LEU A 31 -9.02 6.45 17.90
C LEU A 31 -9.28 5.05 17.32
N SER A 32 -10.51 4.56 17.48
CA SER A 32 -10.98 3.26 16.95
C SER A 32 -12.26 3.44 16.15
N ASP A 33 -12.53 2.49 15.25
CA ASP A 33 -13.74 2.44 14.42
C ASP A 33 -14.87 1.63 15.09
N GLN A 34 -15.98 1.40 14.35
CA GLN A 34 -17.16 0.65 14.85
C GLN A 34 -16.84 -0.82 15.20
N LEU A 35 -15.78 -1.38 14.65
CA LEU A 35 -15.31 -2.73 14.91
C LEU A 35 -14.15 -2.76 15.91
N ALA A 36 -13.96 -1.67 16.68
CA ALA A 36 -12.87 -1.50 17.65
C ALA A 36 -11.46 -1.60 17.04
N ARG A 37 -11.31 -1.38 15.73
CA ARG A 37 -10.00 -1.40 15.06
C ARG A 37 -9.30 -0.06 15.23
N PRO A 38 -8.11 -0.02 15.84
CA PRO A 38 -7.40 1.22 16.08
C PRO A 38 -6.83 1.80 14.79
N LEU A 39 -6.70 3.13 14.71
CA LEU A 39 -5.97 3.81 13.64
C LEU A 39 -4.48 3.83 13.99
N ARG A 40 -3.64 3.02 13.27
CA ARG A 40 -2.21 2.86 13.57
C ARG A 40 -1.28 3.05 12.38
N ASP A 41 -1.73 2.79 11.16
CA ASP A 41 -0.91 2.82 9.94
C ASP A 41 -1.52 3.81 8.94
N LEU A 42 -0.76 4.83 8.54
CA LEU A 42 -1.15 5.76 7.49
C LEU A 42 -0.29 5.51 6.25
N ARG A 43 -0.92 5.15 5.13
CA ARG A 43 -0.28 5.07 3.83
C ARG A 43 -0.48 6.36 3.07
N ILE A 44 0.59 6.94 2.58
CA ILE A 44 0.57 8.22 1.86
C ILE A 44 1.06 8.01 0.44
N SER A 45 0.17 8.18 -0.53
CA SER A 45 0.54 8.22 -1.93
C SER A 45 1.15 9.60 -2.23
N VAL A 46 2.42 9.63 -2.66
CA VAL A 46 3.14 10.88 -2.93
C VAL A 46 3.13 11.27 -4.41
N THR A 47 2.71 10.35 -5.29
CA THR A 47 2.56 10.54 -6.73
C THR A 47 1.63 9.48 -7.32
N ASP A 48 0.88 9.84 -8.35
CA ASP A 48 0.08 8.93 -9.16
C ASP A 48 0.87 8.34 -10.35
N ARG A 49 2.11 8.81 -10.58
CA ARG A 49 2.98 8.38 -11.68
C ARG A 49 3.81 7.16 -11.30
N CYS A 50 3.96 6.25 -12.24
CA CYS A 50 4.85 5.10 -12.14
C CYS A 50 5.61 4.92 -13.45
N ASN A 51 6.83 4.40 -13.37
CA ASN A 51 7.63 4.01 -14.54
C ASN A 51 7.41 2.55 -14.95
N PHE A 52 6.65 1.76 -14.17
CA PHE A 52 6.20 0.42 -14.52
C PHE A 52 4.71 0.44 -14.93
N ARG A 53 4.28 -0.64 -15.61
CA ARG A 53 2.90 -0.86 -16.04
C ARG A 53 2.41 -2.24 -15.60
N CYS A 54 2.69 -2.57 -14.33
CA CYS A 54 2.34 -3.89 -13.78
C CYS A 54 0.89 -4.24 -14.11
N VAL A 55 0.70 -5.43 -14.69
CA VAL A 55 -0.58 -5.92 -15.24
C VAL A 55 -1.70 -5.97 -14.19
N TYR A 56 -1.33 -6.05 -12.92
CA TYR A 56 -2.26 -6.08 -11.79
C TYR A 56 -2.52 -4.73 -11.13
N CYS A 57 -1.79 -3.66 -11.53
CA CYS A 57 -1.83 -2.36 -10.85
C CYS A 57 -2.11 -1.19 -11.80
N MET A 58 -1.38 -1.10 -12.89
CA MET A 58 -1.45 0.00 -13.88
C MET A 58 -1.32 -0.54 -15.31
N PRO A 59 -2.24 -1.41 -15.78
CA PRO A 59 -2.13 -2.02 -17.10
C PRO A 59 -2.10 -0.98 -18.22
N LYS A 60 -1.28 -1.21 -19.26
CA LYS A 60 -1.07 -0.28 -20.40
C LYS A 60 -2.35 0.06 -21.15
N GLU A 61 -3.32 -0.82 -21.16
CA GLU A 61 -4.61 -0.64 -21.81
C GLU A 61 -5.42 0.52 -21.21
N VAL A 62 -5.15 0.85 -19.93
CA VAL A 62 -5.80 1.95 -19.20
C VAL A 62 -4.83 3.10 -18.96
N PHE A 63 -3.59 2.79 -18.61
CA PHE A 63 -2.57 3.79 -18.26
C PHE A 63 -1.57 3.96 -19.41
N ASP A 64 -2.08 4.28 -20.59
CA ASP A 64 -1.31 4.49 -21.81
C ASP A 64 -0.56 5.85 -21.82
N LYS A 65 0.00 6.19 -22.96
CA LYS A 65 0.73 7.46 -23.15
C LYS A 65 -0.17 8.70 -23.07
N ASP A 66 -1.47 8.53 -23.30
CA ASP A 66 -2.46 9.61 -23.34
C ASP A 66 -3.21 9.76 -22.01
N TYR A 67 -2.95 8.85 -21.05
CA TYR A 67 -3.55 8.90 -19.72
C TYR A 67 -3.20 10.20 -18.99
N GLN A 68 -4.23 10.90 -18.49
CA GLN A 68 -4.08 12.18 -17.80
C GLN A 68 -3.77 11.98 -16.31
N PHE A 69 -2.48 12.01 -15.97
CA PHE A 69 -2.04 12.07 -14.58
C PHE A 69 -2.35 13.43 -13.96
N LEU A 70 -2.44 13.47 -12.64
CA LEU A 70 -2.72 14.70 -11.91
C LEU A 70 -1.66 15.79 -12.21
N PRO A 71 -2.07 17.04 -12.44
CA PRO A 71 -1.13 18.15 -12.54
C PRO A 71 -0.45 18.39 -11.18
N GLN A 72 0.78 18.86 -11.21
CA GLN A 72 1.57 19.08 -9.99
C GLN A 72 0.87 20.02 -8.98
N SER A 73 0.10 20.99 -9.45
CA SER A 73 -0.69 21.90 -8.59
C SER A 73 -1.80 21.22 -7.79
N SER A 74 -2.26 20.06 -8.25
CA SER A 74 -3.27 19.24 -7.53
C SER A 74 -2.66 18.39 -6.43
N LEU A 75 -1.35 18.15 -6.46
CA LEU A 75 -0.70 17.33 -5.46
C LEU A 75 -0.60 18.07 -4.12
N LEU A 76 -0.60 17.33 -3.02
CA LEU A 76 -0.24 17.91 -1.73
C LEU A 76 1.23 18.36 -1.72
N SER A 77 1.50 19.49 -1.07
CA SER A 77 2.87 19.89 -0.74
C SER A 77 3.43 19.02 0.37
N PHE A 78 4.74 19.05 0.59
CA PHE A 78 5.37 18.30 1.68
C PHE A 78 4.94 18.82 3.05
N GLU A 79 4.70 20.13 3.15
CA GLU A 79 4.15 20.78 4.35
C GLU A 79 2.72 20.31 4.64
N GLU A 80 1.85 20.24 3.60
CA GLU A 80 0.49 19.72 3.73
C GLU A 80 0.51 18.25 4.16
N ILE A 81 1.37 17.41 3.56
CA ILE A 81 1.55 16.00 3.96
C ILE A 81 2.01 15.89 5.42
N THR A 82 2.99 16.70 5.81
CA THR A 82 3.51 16.70 7.19
C THR A 82 2.46 17.16 8.18
N ARG A 83 1.64 18.15 7.82
CA ARG A 83 0.51 18.59 8.64
C ARG A 83 -0.52 17.47 8.85
N VAL A 84 -0.90 16.77 7.77
CA VAL A 84 -1.79 15.60 7.85
C VAL A 84 -1.16 14.50 8.72
N ALA A 85 0.13 14.21 8.54
CA ALA A 85 0.82 13.22 9.36
C ALA A 85 0.73 13.53 10.86
N LYS A 86 0.92 14.79 11.28
CA LYS A 86 0.76 15.23 12.68
C LYS A 86 -0.66 15.00 13.20
N ILE A 87 -1.68 15.30 12.40
CA ILE A 87 -3.09 15.07 12.73
C ILE A 87 -3.35 13.57 12.98
N PHE A 88 -2.83 12.70 12.10
CA PHE A 88 -2.99 11.25 12.24
C PHE A 88 -2.18 10.68 13.42
N ILE A 89 -0.99 11.21 13.70
CA ILE A 89 -0.20 10.86 14.87
C ILE A 89 -0.95 11.22 16.17
N ALA A 90 -1.61 12.35 16.23
CA ALA A 90 -2.44 12.71 17.38
C ALA A 90 -3.54 11.68 17.65
N HIS A 91 -4.07 11.02 16.62
CA HIS A 91 -5.04 9.93 16.71
C HIS A 91 -4.44 8.56 17.04
N GLY A 92 -3.11 8.42 17.06
CA GLY A 92 -2.44 7.19 17.46
C GLY A 92 -1.75 6.45 16.30
N VAL A 93 -1.56 7.11 15.15
CA VAL A 93 -0.72 6.54 14.09
C VAL A 93 0.73 6.46 14.57
N GLU A 94 1.30 5.28 14.47
CA GLU A 94 2.68 4.97 14.85
C GLU A 94 3.55 4.65 13.63
N LYS A 95 2.90 4.38 12.49
CA LYS A 95 3.57 3.99 11.26
C LYS A 95 3.07 4.80 10.07
N ILE A 96 4.01 5.34 9.30
CA ILE A 96 3.75 5.98 8.02
C ILE A 96 4.47 5.21 6.91
N ARG A 97 3.71 4.90 5.85
CA ARG A 97 4.25 4.28 4.65
C ARG A 97 4.10 5.20 3.46
N LEU A 98 5.23 5.63 2.90
CA LEU A 98 5.25 6.33 1.63
C LEU A 98 5.08 5.35 0.48
N THR A 99 4.18 5.68 -0.44
CA THR A 99 3.79 4.87 -1.58
C THR A 99 3.32 5.79 -2.73
N GLY A 100 2.58 5.26 -3.70
CA GLY A 100 2.04 6.01 -4.82
C GLY A 100 1.92 5.10 -6.02
N GLY A 101 2.16 5.64 -7.21
CA GLY A 101 2.67 4.86 -8.32
C GLY A 101 4.08 4.38 -7.94
N GLU A 102 5.12 5.15 -8.31
CA GLU A 102 6.48 4.92 -7.80
C GLU A 102 6.95 6.13 -6.98
N PRO A 103 7.09 6.03 -5.65
CA PRO A 103 7.40 7.19 -4.80
C PRO A 103 8.76 7.82 -5.09
N LEU A 104 9.72 7.06 -5.60
CA LEU A 104 11.06 7.58 -5.95
C LEU A 104 11.05 8.49 -7.18
N LEU A 105 9.94 8.56 -7.93
CA LEU A 105 9.74 9.55 -9.00
C LEU A 105 9.34 10.94 -8.46
N ARG A 106 8.90 11.04 -7.20
CA ARG A 106 8.59 12.34 -6.59
C ARG A 106 9.89 13.10 -6.35
N LYS A 107 10.06 14.23 -7.04
CA LYS A 107 11.25 15.07 -6.89
C LYS A 107 11.42 15.50 -5.43
N HIS A 108 12.66 15.43 -4.94
CA HIS A 108 13.03 15.85 -3.57
C HIS A 108 12.30 15.09 -2.46
N ILE A 109 11.98 13.81 -2.70
CA ILE A 109 11.28 12.97 -1.72
C ILE A 109 12.04 12.87 -0.38
N GLU A 110 13.37 13.02 -0.42
CA GLU A 110 14.25 13.05 0.74
C GLU A 110 13.85 14.15 1.74
N LYS A 111 13.44 15.34 1.24
CA LYS A 111 12.96 16.43 2.10
C LYS A 111 11.68 16.06 2.85
N LEU A 112 10.74 15.37 2.19
CA LEU A 112 9.55 14.87 2.89
C LEU A 112 9.93 13.84 3.96
N ILE A 113 10.86 12.94 3.64
CA ILE A 113 11.34 11.93 4.60
C ILE A 113 11.96 12.61 5.82
N GLU A 114 12.82 13.62 5.64
CA GLU A 114 13.41 14.42 6.73
C GLU A 114 12.32 15.06 7.61
N MET A 115 11.33 15.69 6.98
CA MET A 115 10.20 16.32 7.70
C MET A 115 9.40 15.30 8.52
N LEU A 116 9.12 14.12 7.96
CA LEU A 116 8.38 13.05 8.65
C LEU A 116 9.22 12.35 9.71
N ALA A 117 10.52 12.13 9.45
CA ALA A 117 11.44 11.50 10.39
C ALA A 117 11.69 12.36 11.66
N SER A 118 11.46 13.68 11.57
CA SER A 118 11.51 14.57 12.74
C SER A 118 10.31 14.45 13.69
N LEU A 119 9.24 13.73 13.26
CA LEU A 119 8.04 13.56 14.07
C LEU A 119 8.18 12.37 15.03
N THR A 120 7.51 12.48 16.16
CA THR A 120 7.38 11.38 17.14
C THR A 120 5.92 10.95 17.24
N THR A 121 5.69 9.71 17.61
CA THR A 121 4.34 9.17 17.88
C THR A 121 3.70 9.92 19.06
N HIS A 122 2.39 9.73 19.27
CA HIS A 122 1.68 10.30 20.42
C HIS A 122 2.36 9.96 21.77
N ASN A 123 3.02 8.82 21.86
CA ASN A 123 3.74 8.38 23.05
C ASN A 123 5.23 8.80 23.07
N GLY A 124 5.66 9.71 22.21
CA GLY A 124 7.03 10.23 22.14
C GLY A 124 8.08 9.25 21.56
N LYS A 125 7.64 8.11 20.99
CA LYS A 125 8.55 7.16 20.31
C LYS A 125 8.86 7.62 18.89
N PRO A 126 10.00 7.20 18.30
CA PRO A 126 10.26 7.42 16.89
C PRO A 126 9.14 6.83 16.00
N LEU A 127 8.80 7.56 14.94
CA LEU A 127 7.81 7.10 13.95
C LEU A 127 8.39 5.95 13.11
N ASP A 128 7.62 4.87 12.91
CA ASP A 128 7.98 3.82 11.95
C ASP A 128 7.76 4.32 10.51
N LEU A 129 8.79 4.93 9.94
CA LEU A 129 8.76 5.51 8.60
C LEU A 129 9.31 4.52 7.56
N THR A 130 8.47 4.13 6.61
CA THR A 130 8.78 3.10 5.61
C THR A 130 8.31 3.52 4.21
N MET A 131 8.85 2.89 3.18
CA MET A 131 8.49 3.13 1.78
C MET A 131 8.23 1.81 1.06
N THR A 132 7.25 1.81 0.13
CA THR A 132 7.09 0.74 -0.86
C THR A 132 7.53 1.26 -2.21
N THR A 133 8.38 0.53 -2.91
CA THR A 133 8.98 0.91 -4.21
C THR A 133 9.08 -0.29 -5.14
N ASN A 134 9.08 -0.05 -6.44
CA ASN A 134 9.40 -1.06 -7.44
C ASN A 134 10.93 -1.33 -7.58
N GLY A 135 11.75 -0.62 -6.81
CA GLY A 135 13.19 -0.82 -6.75
C GLY A 135 14.00 -0.20 -7.89
N SER A 136 13.37 0.23 -8.97
CA SER A 136 14.07 0.70 -10.20
C SER A 136 15.05 1.86 -9.99
N LEU A 137 14.85 2.67 -8.96
CA LEU A 137 15.72 3.80 -8.62
C LEU A 137 16.48 3.60 -7.30
N LEU A 138 16.31 2.46 -6.65
CA LEU A 138 16.78 2.25 -5.29
C LEU A 138 18.30 2.22 -5.20
N THR A 139 19.00 1.61 -6.16
CA THR A 139 20.48 1.61 -6.23
C THR A 139 21.05 3.03 -6.16
N LYS A 140 20.41 3.99 -6.81
CA LYS A 140 20.87 5.38 -6.86
C LYS A 140 20.47 6.19 -5.63
N LYS A 141 19.39 5.79 -4.94
CA LYS A 141 18.75 6.60 -3.90
C LYS A 141 18.87 6.03 -2.48
N ALA A 142 19.28 4.76 -2.32
CA ALA A 142 19.28 4.11 -1.02
C ALA A 142 20.01 4.91 0.07
N GLN A 143 21.21 5.44 -0.23
CA GLN A 143 21.98 6.23 0.74
C GLN A 143 21.24 7.52 1.11
N SER A 144 20.79 8.32 0.15
CA SER A 144 20.08 9.58 0.43
C SER A 144 18.78 9.39 1.20
N LEU A 145 18.05 8.29 0.94
CA LEU A 145 16.85 7.93 1.70
C LEU A 145 17.18 7.59 3.16
N LYS A 146 18.28 6.84 3.37
CA LYS A 146 18.76 6.51 4.71
C LYS A 146 19.18 7.74 5.48
N ASP A 147 19.98 8.61 4.85
CA ASP A 147 20.47 9.87 5.46
C ASP A 147 19.30 10.80 5.82
N ALA A 148 18.23 10.81 5.02
CA ALA A 148 17.00 11.54 5.31
C ALA A 148 16.17 10.96 6.48
N GLY A 149 16.52 9.78 6.99
CA GLY A 149 15.86 9.16 8.13
C GLY A 149 14.82 8.09 7.79
N LEU A 150 14.79 7.59 6.54
CA LEU A 150 13.92 6.44 6.21
C LEU A 150 14.41 5.19 6.98
N GLY A 151 13.50 4.50 7.67
CA GLY A 151 13.84 3.32 8.48
C GLY A 151 14.05 2.07 7.60
N ARG A 152 13.12 1.79 6.69
CA ARG A 152 13.16 0.56 5.88
C ARG A 152 12.36 0.68 4.58
N VAL A 153 12.61 -0.26 3.67
CA VAL A 153 11.90 -0.34 2.39
C VAL A 153 11.19 -1.69 2.23
N THR A 154 10.13 -1.66 1.44
CA THR A 154 9.50 -2.83 0.85
C THR A 154 9.67 -2.72 -0.66
N VAL A 155 10.23 -3.74 -1.30
CA VAL A 155 10.49 -3.77 -2.74
C VAL A 155 9.53 -4.75 -3.40
N SER A 156 8.86 -4.34 -4.47
CA SER A 156 8.03 -5.22 -5.28
C SER A 156 8.90 -5.95 -6.31
N LEU A 157 8.86 -7.29 -6.27
CA LEU A 157 9.63 -8.17 -7.15
C LEU A 157 8.85 -9.45 -7.41
N ASP A 158 8.30 -9.61 -8.60
CA ASP A 158 7.35 -10.67 -8.93
C ASP A 158 7.99 -11.92 -9.58
N SER A 159 9.29 -11.91 -9.88
CA SER A 159 10.05 -13.03 -10.45
C SER A 159 11.55 -12.76 -10.40
N LEU A 160 12.37 -13.82 -10.41
CA LEU A 160 13.81 -13.78 -10.67
C LEU A 160 14.13 -14.00 -12.16
N ASP A 161 13.22 -14.65 -12.90
CA ASP A 161 13.33 -14.81 -14.34
C ASP A 161 13.00 -13.51 -15.05
N ASP A 162 13.98 -12.97 -15.83
CA ASP A 162 13.85 -11.65 -16.47
C ASP A 162 12.66 -11.58 -17.42
N ALA A 163 12.36 -12.65 -18.14
CA ALA A 163 11.23 -12.70 -19.07
C ALA A 163 9.88 -12.66 -18.32
N THR A 164 9.74 -13.39 -17.24
CA THR A 164 8.55 -13.40 -16.38
C THR A 164 8.39 -12.06 -15.67
N PHE A 165 9.49 -11.50 -15.14
CA PHE A 165 9.50 -10.19 -14.51
C PHE A 165 9.01 -9.09 -15.46
N LYS A 166 9.53 -9.06 -16.71
CA LYS A 166 9.09 -8.10 -17.74
C LYS A 166 7.63 -8.30 -18.17
N ARG A 167 7.13 -9.53 -18.17
CA ARG A 167 5.69 -9.78 -18.40
C ARG A 167 4.81 -9.22 -17.28
N MET A 168 5.26 -9.32 -16.03
CA MET A 168 4.50 -8.85 -14.87
C MET A 168 4.48 -7.32 -14.76
N ASN A 169 5.62 -6.67 -14.99
CA ASN A 169 5.75 -5.21 -14.89
C ASN A 169 5.47 -4.46 -16.20
N ASP A 170 5.36 -5.20 -17.31
CA ASP A 170 5.05 -4.74 -18.67
C ASP A 170 5.93 -3.58 -19.16
N VAL A 171 7.22 -3.61 -18.82
CA VAL A 171 8.26 -2.70 -19.32
C VAL A 171 9.55 -3.47 -19.55
N ASP A 172 10.41 -2.95 -20.43
CA ASP A 172 11.74 -3.51 -20.65
C ASP A 172 12.72 -2.98 -19.59
N PHE A 173 12.61 -3.54 -18.38
CA PHE A 173 13.48 -3.22 -17.24
C PHE A 173 14.08 -4.54 -16.70
N PRO A 174 15.43 -4.65 -16.56
CA PRO A 174 16.05 -5.89 -16.13
C PRO A 174 15.83 -6.15 -14.63
N VAL A 175 15.56 -7.39 -14.27
CA VAL A 175 15.37 -7.81 -12.88
C VAL A 175 16.63 -7.62 -12.04
N SER A 176 17.81 -7.73 -12.65
CA SER A 176 19.11 -7.49 -11.98
C SER A 176 19.18 -6.14 -11.29
N ASP A 177 18.66 -5.08 -11.93
CA ASP A 177 18.73 -3.73 -11.37
C ASP A 177 17.86 -3.58 -10.12
N VAL A 178 16.76 -4.34 -10.01
CA VAL A 178 15.95 -4.41 -8.79
C VAL A 178 16.68 -5.16 -7.69
N LEU A 179 17.34 -6.27 -8.02
CA LEU A 179 18.15 -7.05 -7.08
C LEU A 179 19.31 -6.22 -6.53
N ASP A 180 20.03 -5.48 -7.40
CA ASP A 180 21.07 -4.54 -7.00
C ASP A 180 20.52 -3.44 -6.06
N GLY A 181 19.27 -2.98 -6.32
CA GLY A 181 18.57 -2.05 -5.46
C GLY A 181 18.27 -2.60 -4.07
N ILE A 182 17.85 -3.87 -3.99
CA ILE A 182 17.62 -4.57 -2.70
C ILE A 182 18.93 -4.67 -1.92
N GLU A 183 20.02 -5.05 -2.58
CA GLU A 183 21.33 -5.14 -1.94
C GLU A 183 21.85 -3.76 -1.50
N ALA A 184 21.67 -2.73 -2.33
CA ALA A 184 22.04 -1.35 -1.95
C ALA A 184 21.27 -0.88 -0.71
N ALA A 185 19.96 -1.15 -0.64
CA ALA A 185 19.14 -0.83 0.54
C ALA A 185 19.63 -1.55 1.80
N HIS A 186 19.98 -2.82 1.66
CA HIS A 186 20.52 -3.61 2.77
C HIS A 186 21.87 -3.06 3.24
N ARG A 187 22.78 -2.76 2.32
CA ARG A 187 24.13 -2.25 2.62
C ARG A 187 24.12 -0.94 3.40
N VAL A 188 23.15 -0.05 3.13
CA VAL A 188 23.01 1.23 3.85
C VAL A 188 22.15 1.13 5.12
N GLY A 189 21.62 -0.05 5.44
CA GLY A 189 20.81 -0.28 6.64
C GLY A 189 19.36 0.21 6.54
N LEU A 190 18.76 0.19 5.35
CA LEU A 190 17.31 0.38 5.13
C LEU A 190 16.57 -0.95 5.38
N GLY A 191 16.60 -1.47 6.60
CA GLY A 191 16.18 -2.83 6.87
C GLY A 191 15.34 -3.04 8.13
N PRO A 192 14.77 -4.26 8.28
CA PRO A 192 14.81 -5.36 7.31
C PRO A 192 14.09 -5.01 6.00
N VAL A 193 14.77 -5.30 4.87
CA VAL A 193 14.15 -5.16 3.55
C VAL A 193 13.08 -6.22 3.40
N LYS A 194 11.88 -5.81 3.02
CA LYS A 194 10.81 -6.74 2.67
C LYS A 194 10.65 -6.80 1.16
N VAL A 195 10.57 -8.00 0.61
CA VAL A 195 10.36 -8.22 -0.83
C VAL A 195 8.96 -8.77 -1.02
N ASN A 196 8.13 -8.07 -1.78
CA ASN A 196 6.76 -8.48 -2.06
C ASN A 196 6.68 -9.10 -3.45
N MET A 197 6.10 -10.29 -3.54
CA MET A 197 5.73 -10.97 -4.78
C MET A 197 4.21 -11.13 -4.84
N VAL A 198 3.55 -10.52 -5.82
CA VAL A 198 2.16 -10.85 -6.14
C VAL A 198 2.17 -12.14 -6.93
N VAL A 199 1.47 -13.17 -6.46
CA VAL A 199 1.41 -14.48 -7.12
C VAL A 199 0.17 -14.57 -7.97
N LYS A 200 0.36 -14.77 -9.28
CA LYS A 200 -0.72 -14.93 -10.27
C LYS A 200 -0.60 -16.30 -10.95
N HIS A 201 -1.64 -17.12 -10.84
CA HIS A 201 -1.69 -18.44 -11.44
C HIS A 201 -1.45 -18.40 -12.95
N GLY A 202 -0.63 -19.33 -13.45
CA GLY A 202 -0.29 -19.44 -14.87
C GLY A 202 0.63 -18.33 -15.42
N VAL A 203 1.08 -17.40 -14.58
CA VAL A 203 1.96 -16.29 -14.99
C VAL A 203 3.31 -16.33 -14.30
N ASN A 204 3.34 -16.34 -12.97
CA ASN A 204 4.57 -16.37 -12.19
C ASN A 204 4.52 -17.33 -10.99
N ASP A 205 3.51 -18.17 -10.87
CA ASP A 205 3.38 -19.12 -9.75
C ASP A 205 4.46 -20.23 -9.76
N GLN A 206 5.13 -20.46 -10.89
CA GLN A 206 6.32 -21.30 -10.97
C GLN A 206 7.53 -20.69 -10.24
N GLU A 207 7.52 -19.37 -9.98
CA GLU A 207 8.59 -18.65 -9.29
C GLU A 207 8.50 -18.74 -7.76
N ILE A 208 7.42 -19.28 -7.19
CA ILE A 208 7.24 -19.37 -5.73
C ILE A 208 8.45 -20.02 -5.06
N VAL A 209 8.82 -21.21 -5.49
CA VAL A 209 9.93 -21.96 -4.89
C VAL A 209 11.31 -21.39 -5.26
N PRO A 210 11.59 -20.99 -6.50
CA PRO A 210 12.83 -20.28 -6.84
C PRO A 210 13.05 -19.02 -6.01
N MET A 211 12.03 -18.16 -5.86
CA MET A 211 12.08 -16.95 -5.02
C MET A 211 12.35 -17.29 -3.55
N ALA A 212 11.62 -18.25 -2.98
CA ALA A 212 11.83 -18.68 -1.60
C ALA A 212 13.27 -19.19 -1.38
N ARG A 213 13.80 -19.96 -2.31
CA ARG A 213 15.17 -20.49 -2.25
C ARG A 213 16.22 -19.37 -2.36
N TYR A 214 16.00 -18.39 -3.24
CA TYR A 214 16.94 -17.29 -3.45
C TYR A 214 17.07 -16.41 -2.21
N PHE A 215 15.95 -16.07 -1.56
CA PHE A 215 15.95 -15.23 -0.38
C PHE A 215 16.19 -15.98 0.94
N LYS A 216 16.18 -17.31 0.93
CA LYS A 216 16.49 -18.13 2.12
C LYS A 216 17.93 -17.83 2.60
N GLY A 217 18.07 -17.55 3.89
CA GLY A 217 19.36 -17.19 4.50
C GLY A 217 19.84 -15.76 4.18
N SER A 218 19.09 -15.00 3.37
CA SER A 218 19.36 -13.58 3.15
C SER A 218 18.76 -12.73 4.28
N PRO A 219 19.20 -11.47 4.45
CA PRO A 219 18.61 -10.55 5.42
C PRO A 219 17.27 -9.97 4.96
N ALA A 220 16.79 -10.29 3.77
CA ALA A 220 15.51 -9.85 3.25
C ALA A 220 14.39 -10.81 3.64
N ILE A 221 13.19 -10.28 3.90
CA ILE A 221 11.99 -11.05 4.20
C ILE A 221 11.11 -11.11 2.95
N LEU A 222 11.04 -12.28 2.31
CA LEU A 222 10.17 -12.49 1.17
C LEU A 222 8.72 -12.64 1.63
N ARG A 223 7.79 -11.96 0.92
CA ARG A 223 6.36 -12.03 1.21
C ARG A 223 5.58 -12.30 -0.06
N PHE A 224 4.79 -13.34 -0.04
CA PHE A 224 3.87 -13.70 -1.11
C PHE A 224 2.50 -13.06 -0.87
N ILE A 225 1.92 -12.47 -1.90
CA ILE A 225 0.64 -11.78 -1.84
C ILE A 225 -0.32 -12.46 -2.82
N GLU A 226 -1.48 -12.87 -2.34
CA GLU A 226 -2.54 -13.36 -3.23
C GLU A 226 -2.96 -12.27 -4.21
N TYR A 227 -3.13 -12.62 -5.48
CA TYR A 227 -3.63 -11.71 -6.50
C TYR A 227 -5.03 -11.24 -6.18
N MET A 228 -5.22 -9.93 -6.01
CA MET A 228 -6.44 -9.31 -5.50
C MET A 228 -7.19 -8.53 -6.57
N ASP A 229 -8.50 -8.39 -6.38
CA ASP A 229 -9.42 -7.57 -7.16
C ASP A 229 -9.35 -6.07 -6.80
N VAL A 230 -8.15 -5.52 -6.68
CA VAL A 230 -7.91 -4.09 -6.37
C VAL A 230 -8.17 -3.22 -7.60
N GLY A 231 -8.76 -2.04 -7.39
CA GLY A 231 -9.11 -1.15 -8.49
C GLY A 231 -10.22 -1.71 -9.38
N ALA A 232 -10.30 -1.20 -10.60
CA ALA A 232 -11.28 -1.58 -11.60
C ALA A 232 -10.66 -1.98 -12.96
N SER A 233 -9.33 -1.88 -13.09
CA SER A 233 -8.61 -2.00 -14.36
C SER A 233 -7.80 -3.28 -14.53
N ASN A 234 -7.60 -4.08 -13.46
CA ASN A 234 -6.67 -5.21 -13.47
C ASN A 234 -7.23 -6.53 -14.05
N GLY A 235 -8.49 -6.57 -14.46
CA GLY A 235 -9.11 -7.75 -15.07
C GLY A 235 -9.14 -9.00 -14.21
N TRP A 236 -9.12 -8.84 -12.89
CA TRP A 236 -9.01 -9.91 -11.90
C TRP A 236 -10.05 -11.02 -12.07
N LYS A 237 -9.62 -12.28 -11.89
CA LYS A 237 -10.46 -13.47 -11.88
C LYS A 237 -10.05 -14.38 -10.73
N MET A 238 -11.01 -15.06 -10.13
CA MET A 238 -10.79 -15.95 -8.99
C MET A 238 -9.92 -17.17 -9.33
N ASP A 239 -9.99 -17.68 -10.54
CA ASP A 239 -9.19 -18.81 -11.04
C ASP A 239 -7.70 -18.47 -11.26
N GLU A 240 -7.36 -17.19 -11.22
CA GLU A 240 -5.97 -16.70 -11.27
C GLU A 240 -5.34 -16.54 -9.86
N VAL A 241 -6.08 -16.84 -8.80
CA VAL A 241 -5.59 -16.74 -7.41
C VAL A 241 -4.92 -18.06 -6.99
N ILE A 242 -3.70 -17.97 -6.47
CA ILE A 242 -3.06 -19.07 -5.74
C ILE A 242 -3.26 -18.81 -4.25
N PRO A 243 -3.97 -19.68 -3.53
CA PRO A 243 -4.15 -19.54 -2.08
C PRO A 243 -2.81 -19.55 -1.32
N SER A 244 -2.71 -18.73 -0.28
CA SER A 244 -1.51 -18.67 0.57
C SER A 244 -1.13 -20.04 1.15
N ALA A 245 -2.10 -20.86 1.52
CA ALA A 245 -1.86 -22.23 1.98
C ALA A 245 -1.12 -23.09 0.92
N GLU A 246 -1.44 -22.90 -0.36
CA GLU A 246 -0.77 -23.60 -1.47
C GLU A 246 0.69 -23.09 -1.65
N VAL A 247 0.93 -21.79 -1.46
CA VAL A 247 2.27 -21.21 -1.47
C VAL A 247 3.13 -21.85 -0.36
N VAL A 248 2.62 -21.87 0.85
CA VAL A 248 3.29 -22.49 2.02
C VAL A 248 3.56 -23.97 1.76
N ARG A 249 2.57 -24.72 1.26
CA ARG A 249 2.71 -26.13 0.92
C ARG A 249 3.84 -26.39 -0.07
N ARG A 250 3.87 -25.67 -1.19
CA ARG A 250 4.91 -25.81 -2.24
C ARG A 250 6.32 -25.55 -1.71
N ILE A 251 6.47 -24.54 -0.83
CA ILE A 251 7.78 -24.24 -0.23
C ILE A 251 8.15 -25.33 0.81
N SER A 252 7.20 -25.73 1.67
CA SER A 252 7.44 -26.71 2.74
C SER A 252 7.82 -28.08 2.22
N GLU A 253 7.39 -28.48 1.02
CA GLU A 253 7.80 -29.73 0.37
C GLU A 253 9.31 -29.80 0.10
N GLN A 254 9.97 -28.67 -0.07
CA GLN A 254 11.41 -28.58 -0.32
C GLN A 254 12.19 -28.11 0.91
N THR A 255 11.59 -27.22 1.68
CA THR A 255 12.19 -26.62 2.87
C THR A 255 11.10 -26.43 3.93
N PRO A 256 11.07 -27.27 4.96
CA PRO A 256 10.04 -27.25 5.98
C PRO A 256 9.88 -25.89 6.64
N LEU A 257 8.64 -25.46 6.80
CA LEU A 257 8.23 -24.21 7.42
C LEU A 257 7.40 -24.48 8.68
N GLU A 258 7.50 -23.62 9.66
CA GLU A 258 6.62 -23.57 10.83
C GLU A 258 6.04 -22.17 10.97
N GLU A 259 4.77 -22.09 11.36
CA GLU A 259 4.10 -20.82 11.63
C GLU A 259 4.67 -20.18 12.90
N ILE A 260 4.80 -18.83 12.87
CA ILE A 260 5.27 -18.06 14.03
C ILE A 260 4.32 -16.88 14.28
N GLU A 261 4.28 -16.46 15.55
CA GLU A 261 3.41 -15.37 16.00
C GLU A 261 3.66 -14.06 15.23
N PRO A 262 2.62 -13.24 15.00
CA PRO A 262 2.77 -11.92 14.42
C PRO A 262 3.60 -11.00 15.33
N ASN A 263 4.34 -10.05 14.75
CA ASN A 263 5.10 -9.07 15.53
C ASN A 263 4.21 -8.09 16.32
N TYR A 264 3.01 -7.83 15.83
CA TYR A 264 2.02 -6.92 16.43
C TYR A 264 0.61 -7.21 15.88
N THR A 265 -0.41 -6.87 16.66
CA THR A 265 -1.82 -7.00 16.23
C THR A 265 -2.10 -6.16 14.99
N GLY A 266 -2.69 -6.78 13.96
CA GLY A 266 -2.98 -6.16 12.66
C GLY A 266 -1.80 -6.20 11.68
N GLU A 267 -0.77 -7.01 11.94
CA GLU A 267 0.22 -7.35 10.93
C GLU A 267 -0.46 -8.03 9.74
N THR A 268 -0.17 -7.57 8.51
CA THR A 268 -0.89 -8.04 7.32
C THR A 268 -0.44 -9.41 6.86
N ALA A 269 0.82 -9.77 7.11
CA ALA A 269 1.40 -11.03 6.67
C ALA A 269 1.37 -12.04 7.82
N GLU A 270 0.86 -13.23 7.56
CA GLU A 270 1.12 -14.42 8.37
C GLU A 270 2.59 -14.79 8.20
N ARG A 271 3.27 -15.11 9.28
CA ARG A 271 4.72 -15.32 9.30
C ARG A 271 5.04 -16.80 9.41
N TRP A 272 6.00 -17.25 8.63
CA TRP A 272 6.49 -18.62 8.59
C TRP A 272 8.02 -18.63 8.66
N ARG A 273 8.57 -19.41 9.56
CA ARG A 273 10.03 -19.57 9.74
C ARG A 273 10.48 -20.87 9.10
N TYR A 274 11.66 -20.85 8.48
CA TYR A 274 12.33 -22.08 8.09
C TYR A 274 12.77 -22.85 9.33
N VAL A 275 12.44 -24.16 9.39
CA VAL A 275 12.74 -25.01 10.55
C VAL A 275 14.24 -25.10 10.84
N ASP A 276 15.08 -24.93 9.81
CA ASP A 276 16.54 -24.89 9.95
C ASP A 276 17.08 -23.53 10.47
N GLY A 277 16.23 -22.58 10.79
CA GLY A 277 16.58 -21.27 11.30
C GLY A 277 17.16 -20.30 10.27
N SER A 278 17.10 -20.61 8.96
CA SER A 278 17.70 -19.79 7.90
C SER A 278 16.86 -18.55 7.50
N GLY A 279 15.91 -18.12 8.32
CA GLY A 279 15.11 -16.93 8.06
C GLY A 279 13.61 -17.20 8.08
N GLU A 280 12.86 -16.23 7.54
CA GLU A 280 11.40 -16.28 7.49
C GLU A 280 10.84 -15.85 6.14
N ILE A 281 9.62 -16.27 5.86
CA ILE A 281 8.77 -15.74 4.80
C ILE A 281 7.46 -15.21 5.40
N GLY A 282 6.71 -14.46 4.60
CA GLY A 282 5.34 -14.07 4.95
C GLY A 282 4.37 -14.42 3.83
N VAL A 283 3.11 -14.63 4.18
CA VAL A 283 2.02 -14.74 3.21
C VAL A 283 0.92 -13.74 3.55
N ILE A 284 0.31 -13.15 2.52
CA ILE A 284 -0.76 -12.15 2.66
C ILE A 284 -2.01 -12.67 1.98
N SER A 285 -2.87 -13.29 2.77
CA SER A 285 -4.04 -14.07 2.37
C SER A 285 -5.27 -13.16 2.14
N SER A 286 -5.14 -12.15 1.27
CA SER A 286 -6.17 -11.10 1.09
C SER A 286 -7.48 -11.61 0.49
N VAL A 287 -7.48 -12.77 -0.15
CA VAL A 287 -8.62 -13.35 -0.88
C VAL A 287 -9.18 -14.54 -0.14
N THR A 288 -8.34 -15.50 0.24
CA THR A 288 -8.77 -16.76 0.84
C THR A 288 -8.94 -16.71 2.36
N GLN A 289 -8.22 -15.80 3.03
CA GLN A 289 -8.30 -15.63 4.47
C GLN A 289 -8.26 -14.12 4.82
N ALA A 290 -9.42 -13.47 4.72
CA ALA A 290 -9.52 -12.03 4.88
C ALA A 290 -9.16 -11.60 6.33
N PHE A 291 -8.38 -10.52 6.43
CA PHE A 291 -7.91 -9.92 7.69
C PHE A 291 -8.53 -8.54 7.93
N CYS A 292 -9.79 -8.34 7.55
CA CYS A 292 -10.51 -7.08 7.75
C CYS A 292 -10.74 -6.76 9.24
N SER A 293 -10.91 -7.78 10.07
CA SER A 293 -11.11 -7.67 11.53
C SER A 293 -10.02 -6.90 12.26
N ASP A 294 -8.78 -6.96 11.76
CA ASP A 294 -7.61 -6.31 12.38
C ASP A 294 -7.04 -5.14 11.56
N CYS A 295 -7.79 -4.70 10.54
CA CYS A 295 -7.31 -3.66 9.61
C CYS A 295 -7.25 -2.28 10.27
N ASN A 296 -6.06 -1.79 10.57
CA ASN A 296 -5.75 -0.54 11.26
C ASN A 296 -5.22 0.58 10.32
N ARG A 297 -5.48 0.45 9.00
CA ARG A 297 -4.84 1.26 7.95
C ARG A 297 -5.77 2.32 7.38
N ALA A 298 -5.28 3.56 7.34
CA ALA A 298 -5.82 4.64 6.52
C ALA A 298 -4.95 4.90 5.29
N ARG A 299 -5.50 5.52 4.26
CA ARG A 299 -4.80 5.83 3.01
C ARG A 299 -5.07 7.26 2.59
N LEU A 300 -4.02 7.99 2.26
CA LEU A 300 -4.10 9.35 1.73
C LEU A 300 -3.64 9.33 0.27
N SER A 301 -4.50 9.75 -0.65
CA SER A 301 -4.10 9.91 -2.06
C SER A 301 -3.15 11.08 -2.23
N THR A 302 -2.48 11.12 -3.37
CA THR A 302 -1.49 12.16 -3.69
C THR A 302 -2.07 13.57 -3.76
N GLU A 303 -3.37 13.70 -3.98
CA GLU A 303 -4.11 14.99 -3.95
C GLU A 303 -4.85 15.26 -2.63
N GLY A 304 -4.68 14.40 -1.61
CA GLY A 304 -5.22 14.65 -0.28
C GLY A 304 -6.62 14.11 -0.01
N LYS A 305 -7.05 13.06 -0.71
CA LYS A 305 -8.27 12.32 -0.35
C LYS A 305 -7.94 11.21 0.63
N LEU A 306 -8.73 11.10 1.68
CA LEU A 306 -8.65 10.04 2.67
C LEU A 306 -9.55 8.87 2.29
N PHE A 307 -9.00 7.66 2.37
CA PHE A 307 -9.69 6.39 2.15
C PHE A 307 -9.50 5.48 3.36
N THR A 308 -10.57 4.83 3.78
CA THR A 308 -10.58 3.92 4.93
C THR A 308 -10.37 2.46 4.56
N CYS A 309 -10.49 2.12 3.26
CA CYS A 309 -10.31 0.77 2.72
C CYS A 309 -9.51 0.79 1.41
N LEU A 310 -8.78 -0.30 1.12
CA LEU A 310 -8.10 -0.51 -0.18
C LEU A 310 -9.10 -0.68 -1.34
N PHE A 311 -10.27 -1.20 -1.04
CA PHE A 311 -11.34 -1.47 -2.01
C PHE A 311 -12.41 -0.37 -2.03
N ALA A 312 -12.07 0.83 -1.55
CA ALA A 312 -12.99 1.95 -1.50
C ALA A 312 -13.45 2.38 -2.90
N THR A 313 -14.68 2.86 -2.99
CA THR A 313 -15.31 3.37 -4.21
C THR A 313 -15.32 4.89 -4.29
N GLY A 314 -15.01 5.55 -3.17
CA GLY A 314 -14.90 7.01 -3.03
C GLY A 314 -14.00 7.38 -1.87
N GLY A 315 -13.59 8.64 -1.79
CA GLY A 315 -12.73 9.16 -0.73
C GLY A 315 -13.25 10.48 -0.17
N HIS A 316 -12.63 10.93 0.92
CA HIS A 316 -12.98 12.15 1.65
C HIS A 316 -11.93 13.23 1.42
N ASP A 317 -12.30 14.39 0.91
CA ASP A 317 -11.37 15.46 0.51
C ASP A 317 -10.84 16.23 1.74
N LEU A 318 -9.75 15.73 2.33
CA LEU A 318 -9.04 16.44 3.40
C LEU A 318 -8.32 17.69 2.88
N ARG A 319 -7.90 17.73 1.62
CA ARG A 319 -7.26 18.91 1.03
C ARG A 319 -8.18 20.12 1.06
N ALA A 320 -9.48 19.92 0.84
CA ALA A 320 -10.46 21.00 0.94
C ALA A 320 -10.41 21.66 2.31
N LEU A 321 -10.34 20.89 3.40
CA LEU A 321 -10.21 21.43 4.75
C LEU A 321 -8.87 22.14 4.98
N LEU A 322 -7.76 21.53 4.53
CA LEU A 322 -6.41 22.12 4.64
C LEU A 322 -6.31 23.48 3.97
N ARG A 323 -6.86 23.60 2.75
CA ARG A 323 -6.75 24.81 1.92
C ARG A 323 -7.83 25.85 2.21
N ALA A 324 -8.92 25.48 2.88
CA ALA A 324 -9.93 26.41 3.42
C ALA A 324 -9.46 27.12 4.69
N GLY A 325 -8.28 26.77 5.23
CA GLY A 325 -7.71 27.41 6.41
C GLY A 325 -8.27 26.90 7.75
N HIS A 326 -8.90 25.72 7.75
CA HIS A 326 -9.34 25.09 8.99
C HIS A 326 -8.17 24.79 9.94
N SER A 327 -8.41 24.91 11.23
CA SER A 327 -7.42 24.63 12.28
C SER A 327 -7.10 23.13 12.37
N ASP A 328 -5.98 22.79 13.02
CA ASP A 328 -5.63 21.38 13.23
C ASP A 328 -6.66 20.68 14.10
N GLU A 329 -7.24 21.36 15.10
CA GLU A 329 -8.28 20.82 15.98
C GLU A 329 -9.58 20.50 15.21
N GLU A 330 -9.97 21.33 14.24
CA GLU A 330 -11.12 21.10 13.38
C GLU A 330 -10.90 19.88 12.48
N ILE A 331 -9.72 19.75 11.90
CA ILE A 331 -9.38 18.62 11.03
C ILE A 331 -9.20 17.33 11.84
N ILE A 332 -8.62 17.41 13.04
CA ILE A 332 -8.57 16.29 14.01
C ILE A 332 -10.00 15.79 14.30
N ALA A 333 -10.93 16.67 14.63
CA ALA A 333 -12.30 16.28 14.90
C ALA A 333 -13.00 15.68 13.68
N ALA A 334 -12.74 16.20 12.47
CA ALA A 334 -13.28 15.67 11.23
C ALA A 334 -12.76 14.26 10.93
N VAL A 335 -11.45 14.00 11.11
CA VAL A 335 -10.84 12.67 10.94
C VAL A 335 -11.37 11.69 11.98
N ALA A 336 -11.51 12.11 13.24
CA ALA A 336 -12.08 11.30 14.31
C ALA A 336 -13.52 10.88 13.99
N HIS A 337 -14.34 11.84 13.56
CA HIS A 337 -15.74 11.57 13.17
C HIS A 337 -15.81 10.57 12.02
N LEU A 338 -14.99 10.75 10.99
CA LEU A 338 -14.95 9.85 9.83
C LEU A 338 -14.49 8.44 10.22
N TRP A 339 -13.40 8.32 10.97
CA TRP A 339 -12.86 7.01 11.35
C TRP A 339 -13.80 6.27 12.29
N SER A 340 -14.40 6.95 13.26
CA SER A 340 -15.34 6.32 14.21
C SER A 340 -16.60 5.73 13.55
N GLN A 341 -16.94 6.16 12.35
CA GLN A 341 -18.05 5.62 11.55
C GLN A 341 -17.65 4.50 10.60
N ARG A 342 -16.37 4.16 10.53
CA ARG A 342 -15.83 3.13 9.62
C ARG A 342 -16.31 1.73 10.01
N ASP A 343 -16.83 1.00 9.03
CA ASP A 343 -17.29 -0.40 9.14
C ASP A 343 -16.79 -1.30 7.98
N ASP A 344 -15.84 -0.80 7.18
CA ASP A 344 -15.31 -1.48 5.99
C ASP A 344 -14.87 -2.93 6.26
N ARG A 345 -15.43 -3.90 5.51
CA ARG A 345 -15.10 -5.34 5.57
C ARG A 345 -15.13 -5.98 4.18
N TYR A 346 -14.70 -5.28 3.15
CA TYR A 346 -14.85 -5.72 1.78
C TYR A 346 -14.33 -7.15 1.54
N SER A 347 -13.11 -7.48 1.97
CA SER A 347 -12.52 -8.81 1.71
C SER A 347 -13.29 -9.94 2.39
N GLU A 348 -13.86 -9.71 3.57
CA GLU A 348 -14.73 -10.69 4.25
C GLU A 348 -16.08 -10.87 3.54
N LEU A 349 -16.61 -9.80 2.95
CA LEU A 349 -17.90 -9.80 2.27
C LEU A 349 -17.79 -10.16 0.78
N ARG A 350 -16.58 -10.35 0.25
CA ARG A 350 -16.33 -10.61 -1.18
C ARG A 350 -17.14 -11.81 -1.70
N THR A 351 -17.14 -12.92 -0.99
CA THR A 351 -17.85 -14.15 -1.37
C THR A 351 -19.37 -13.97 -1.38
N ILE A 352 -19.91 -13.15 -0.48
CA ILE A 352 -21.34 -12.85 -0.42
C ILE A 352 -21.78 -12.01 -1.62
N ASN A 353 -20.89 -11.16 -2.14
CA ASN A 353 -21.16 -10.24 -3.24
C ASN A 353 -20.92 -10.86 -4.63
N THR A 354 -20.29 -12.03 -4.74
CA THR A 354 -20.03 -12.71 -6.02
C THR A 354 -21.24 -13.49 -6.55
N ASP A 355 -22.26 -13.72 -5.75
CA ASP A 355 -23.50 -14.41 -6.18
C ASP A 355 -24.50 -13.49 -6.91
N GLY A 356 -24.02 -12.67 -7.81
CA GLY A 356 -24.76 -12.32 -9.04
C GLY A 356 -25.78 -11.19 -8.98
N LEU A 357 -25.84 -10.29 -7.98
CA LEU A 357 -26.89 -9.25 -7.93
C LEU A 357 -26.44 -7.79 -7.75
N ALA A 358 -25.20 -7.48 -7.57
CA ALA A 358 -24.73 -6.10 -7.50
C ALA A 358 -24.05 -5.70 -8.82
N ARG A 359 -24.49 -4.57 -9.42
CA ARG A 359 -23.72 -3.93 -10.49
C ARG A 359 -22.30 -3.72 -9.98
N PRO A 360 -21.25 -4.04 -10.77
CA PRO A 360 -19.87 -3.88 -10.32
C PRO A 360 -19.64 -2.40 -9.98
N VAL A 361 -19.55 -2.11 -8.69
CA VAL A 361 -19.23 -0.76 -8.22
C VAL A 361 -17.76 -0.52 -8.53
N ARG A 362 -17.45 0.50 -9.32
CA ARG A 362 -16.08 0.81 -9.74
C ARG A 362 -15.26 1.24 -8.53
N LYS A 363 -14.27 0.43 -8.16
CA LYS A 363 -13.31 0.72 -7.09
C LYS A 363 -12.28 1.77 -7.56
N VAL A 364 -11.74 2.49 -6.61
CA VAL A 364 -10.62 3.41 -6.85
C VAL A 364 -9.35 2.60 -7.14
N GLU A 365 -8.55 3.05 -8.11
CA GLU A 365 -7.32 2.34 -8.50
C GLU A 365 -6.29 2.31 -7.36
N MET A 366 -5.65 1.16 -7.17
CA MET A 366 -4.65 0.96 -6.12
C MET A 366 -3.45 1.90 -6.28
N SER A 367 -3.02 2.13 -7.50
CA SER A 367 -1.92 3.05 -7.83
C SER A 367 -2.18 4.50 -7.41
N TYR A 368 -3.46 4.89 -7.28
CA TYR A 368 -3.86 6.23 -6.86
C TYR A 368 -3.89 6.38 -5.33
N ILE A 369 -4.29 5.34 -4.59
CA ILE A 369 -4.46 5.39 -3.12
C ILE A 369 -3.35 4.68 -2.36
N GLY A 370 -2.39 4.12 -3.06
CA GLY A 370 -1.25 3.42 -2.49
C GLY A 370 -1.56 2.00 -2.00
N GLY A 371 -0.98 1.03 -2.64
CA GLY A 371 -1.07 -0.39 -2.32
C GLY A 371 -0.23 -0.84 -1.12
#